data_61efb9eb98125e797f5c2156da3fc0b0
#
_entry.id   61efb9eb98125e797f5c2156da3fc0b0
#
_cell.length_a   1.000
_cell.length_b   1.000
_cell.length_c   1.000
_cell.angle_alpha   90.00
_cell.angle_beta   90.00
_cell.angle_gamma   90.00
#
_symmetry.space_group_name_H-M   'P 1'
#
loop_
_entity.id
_entity.type
_entity.pdbx_description
1 polymer ?
#
loop_
_entity_poly.entity_id
_entity_poly.type
_entity_poly.pdbx_seq_one_letter_code
_entity_poly.pdbx_strand_id
1 'polypeptide(L)'
;MGVPGPWYERLPHFRMGFTPSVGKELQSEYFVPRQHAVEAILAIQRLHDQISPHLLISEIRTIAADDLWMSPCYQQPSVAIHFTWKQDWPTVSKLLPVIEKELAPFHPRPHWGKLFTFPPKQLHASYSNLPAFVELSRKYDPQGKFQNEFLRSYIFTPVS
;
A
#
# COMPACT_ATOMS: atom_id res chain seq x y z
N MET A 1 4.92 -12.72 -25.68
CA MET A 1 5.63 -11.56 -25.10
C MET A 1 6.63 -11.02 -26.14
N GLY A 2 7.09 -9.77 -26.01
CA GLY A 2 8.08 -9.19 -26.93
C GLY A 2 7.53 -8.52 -28.20
N VAL A 3 6.24 -8.51 -28.43
CA VAL A 3 5.62 -7.76 -29.52
C VAL A 3 5.23 -6.37 -29.00
N PRO A 4 5.72 -5.27 -29.60
CA PRO A 4 5.31 -3.92 -29.24
C PRO A 4 3.81 -3.70 -29.35
N GLY A 5 3.23 -2.86 -28.47
CA GLY A 5 1.81 -2.53 -28.48
C GLY A 5 1.40 -1.81 -27.19
N PRO A 6 0.13 -1.38 -27.09
CA PRO A 6 -0.38 -0.72 -25.89
C PRO A 6 -0.17 -1.61 -24.65
N TRP A 7 0.28 -1.01 -23.54
CA TRP A 7 0.60 -1.73 -22.29
C TRP A 7 -0.58 -2.54 -21.74
N TYR A 8 -1.80 -2.00 -21.82
CA TYR A 8 -3.03 -2.66 -21.37
C TYR A 8 -3.41 -3.91 -22.19
N GLU A 9 -2.87 -4.05 -23.40
CA GLU A 9 -3.04 -5.27 -24.24
C GLU A 9 -1.89 -6.27 -24.04
N ARG A 10 -0.77 -5.84 -23.48
CA ARG A 10 0.46 -6.64 -23.34
C ARG A 10 0.63 -7.23 -21.95
N LEU A 11 0.17 -6.53 -20.92
CA LEU A 11 0.21 -7.02 -19.55
C LEU A 11 -1.05 -7.84 -19.27
N PRO A 12 -0.91 -9.12 -18.88
CA PRO A 12 -2.07 -10.01 -18.62
C PRO A 12 -3.07 -9.43 -17.62
N HIS A 13 -2.60 -8.71 -16.60
CA HIS A 13 -3.40 -8.09 -15.54
C HIS A 13 -4.48 -7.11 -16.03
N PHE A 14 -4.29 -6.53 -17.20
CA PHE A 14 -5.19 -5.51 -17.76
C PHE A 14 -6.10 -6.06 -18.87
N ARG A 15 -6.02 -7.36 -19.18
CA ARG A 15 -6.92 -7.98 -20.14
C ARG A 15 -8.26 -8.28 -19.50
N MET A 16 -9.36 -7.92 -20.16
CA MET A 16 -10.73 -8.15 -19.67
C MET A 16 -11.05 -9.61 -19.34
N GLY A 17 -10.42 -10.57 -20.02
CA GLY A 17 -10.61 -11.99 -19.79
C GLY A 17 -9.64 -12.62 -18.78
N PHE A 18 -8.83 -11.80 -18.07
CA PHE A 18 -7.86 -12.29 -17.11
C PHE A 18 -8.21 -11.86 -15.70
N THR A 19 -8.31 -12.82 -14.79
CA THR A 19 -8.47 -12.55 -13.34
C THR A 19 -7.13 -12.83 -12.67
N PRO A 20 -6.41 -11.78 -12.21
CA PRO A 20 -5.05 -11.92 -11.66
C PRO A 20 -5.01 -12.57 -10.28
N SER A 21 -6.15 -12.70 -9.62
CA SER A 21 -6.29 -13.21 -8.25
C SER A 21 -7.39 -14.24 -8.17
N VAL A 22 -7.20 -15.29 -7.36
CA VAL A 22 -8.25 -16.28 -7.07
C VAL A 22 -9.17 -15.83 -5.91
N GLY A 23 -8.93 -14.66 -5.32
CA GLY A 23 -9.76 -14.05 -4.28
C GLY A 23 -9.62 -14.68 -2.89
N LYS A 24 -8.65 -15.56 -2.70
CA LYS A 24 -8.40 -16.25 -1.41
C LYS A 24 -7.10 -15.85 -0.74
N GLU A 25 -6.24 -15.09 -1.40
CA GLU A 25 -4.99 -14.57 -0.86
C GLU A 25 -5.20 -13.27 -0.06
N LEU A 26 -4.32 -13.06 0.90
CA LEU A 26 -4.17 -11.78 1.57
C LEU A 26 -3.08 -10.96 0.88
N GLN A 27 -3.16 -9.64 0.92
CA GLN A 27 -2.19 -8.77 0.27
C GLN A 27 -1.80 -7.59 1.15
N SER A 28 -0.53 -7.22 1.12
CA SER A 28 -0.01 -5.96 1.65
C SER A 28 0.97 -5.33 0.66
N GLU A 29 1.10 -4.01 0.69
CA GLU A 29 2.00 -3.28 -0.21
C GLU A 29 2.40 -1.96 0.43
N TYR A 30 3.69 -1.64 0.35
CA TYR A 30 4.27 -0.44 0.93
C TYR A 30 5.07 0.32 -0.12
N PHE A 31 4.83 1.63 -0.18
CA PHE A 31 5.52 2.54 -1.10
C PHE A 31 6.58 3.30 -0.33
N VAL A 32 7.83 3.12 -0.69
CA VAL A 32 8.97 3.87 -0.12
C VAL A 32 9.55 4.82 -1.15
N PRO A 33 10.12 5.98 -0.77
CA PRO A 33 10.80 6.86 -1.69
C PRO A 33 11.87 6.08 -2.49
N ARG A 34 11.92 6.30 -3.80
CA ARG A 34 12.81 5.55 -4.70
C ARG A 34 14.28 5.63 -4.31
N GLN A 35 14.70 6.73 -3.70
CA GLN A 35 16.07 6.90 -3.19
C GLN A 35 16.46 5.89 -2.10
N HIS A 36 15.48 5.35 -1.36
CA HIS A 36 15.67 4.36 -0.29
C HIS A 36 15.36 2.92 -0.74
N ALA A 37 15.19 2.70 -2.07
CA ALA A 37 14.74 1.40 -2.59
C ALA A 37 15.65 0.24 -2.17
N VAL A 38 16.97 0.40 -2.30
CA VAL A 38 17.93 -0.66 -2.01
C VAL A 38 17.93 -1.01 -0.53
N GLU A 39 18.02 0.00 0.33
CA GLU A 39 18.06 -0.17 1.79
C GLU A 39 16.76 -0.81 2.31
N ALA A 40 15.61 -0.38 1.78
CA ALA A 40 14.31 -0.94 2.15
C ALA A 40 14.17 -2.40 1.71
N ILE A 41 14.60 -2.75 0.50
CA ILE A 41 14.61 -4.14 0.01
C ILE A 41 15.53 -5.01 0.88
N LEU A 42 16.71 -4.53 1.22
CA LEU A 42 17.64 -5.25 2.09
C LEU A 42 17.10 -5.40 3.52
N ALA A 43 16.33 -4.41 4.01
CA ALA A 43 15.63 -4.51 5.29
C ALA A 43 14.61 -5.65 5.29
N ILE A 44 13.80 -5.75 4.24
CA ILE A 44 12.84 -6.85 4.07
C ILE A 44 13.56 -8.20 3.89
N GLN A 45 14.68 -8.23 3.16
CA GLN A 45 15.46 -9.45 2.98
C GLN A 45 15.94 -10.04 4.32
N ARG A 46 16.26 -9.22 5.32
CA ARG A 46 16.63 -9.68 6.67
C ARG A 46 15.50 -10.43 7.38
N LEU A 47 14.25 -10.23 6.98
CA LEU A 47 13.08 -10.94 7.49
C LEU A 47 12.75 -12.22 6.71
N HIS A 48 13.61 -12.65 5.78
CA HIS A 48 13.37 -13.77 4.86
C HIS A 48 12.81 -15.01 5.57
N ASP A 49 13.45 -15.46 6.64
CA ASP A 49 13.06 -16.69 7.34
C ASP A 49 11.66 -16.59 7.98
N GLN A 50 11.24 -15.39 8.34
CA GLN A 50 9.90 -15.14 8.90
C GLN A 50 8.84 -14.99 7.80
N ILE A 51 9.18 -14.40 6.67
CA ILE A 51 8.26 -14.07 5.59
C ILE A 51 8.02 -15.26 4.65
N SER A 52 9.07 -15.94 4.22
CA SER A 52 9.02 -16.96 3.16
C SER A 52 8.03 -18.09 3.40
N PRO A 53 7.86 -18.63 4.63
CA PRO A 53 6.88 -19.71 4.86
C PRO A 53 5.44 -19.33 4.57
N HIS A 54 5.11 -18.02 4.65
CA HIS A 54 3.75 -17.48 4.52
C HIS A 54 3.52 -16.72 3.22
N LEU A 55 4.58 -16.47 2.45
CA LEU A 55 4.54 -15.74 1.18
C LEU A 55 4.19 -16.66 0.02
N LEU A 56 3.36 -16.17 -0.90
CA LEU A 56 3.12 -16.78 -2.21
C LEU A 56 3.97 -16.11 -3.28
N ILE A 57 3.87 -14.78 -3.37
CA ILE A 57 4.57 -13.95 -4.36
C ILE A 57 4.98 -12.64 -3.70
N SER A 58 6.17 -12.14 -4.07
CA SER A 58 6.57 -10.75 -3.84
C SER A 58 6.87 -10.08 -5.17
N GLU A 59 6.48 -8.81 -5.29
CA GLU A 59 6.76 -8.00 -6.48
C GLU A 59 7.35 -6.66 -6.08
N ILE A 60 8.32 -6.20 -6.86
CA ILE A 60 8.93 -4.88 -6.69
C ILE A 60 8.62 -4.07 -7.94
N ARG A 61 8.01 -2.90 -7.76
CA ARG A 61 7.59 -2.02 -8.84
C ARG A 61 8.15 -0.62 -8.63
N THR A 62 8.59 0.04 -9.69
CA THR A 62 8.93 1.46 -9.66
C THR A 62 7.76 2.28 -10.18
N ILE A 63 7.38 3.33 -9.47
CA ILE A 63 6.25 4.19 -9.80
C ILE A 63 6.72 5.65 -9.82
N ALA A 64 6.28 6.40 -10.82
CA ALA A 64 6.53 7.83 -10.90
C ALA A 64 5.75 8.59 -9.81
N ALA A 65 6.22 9.77 -9.45
CA ALA A 65 5.44 10.69 -8.62
C ALA A 65 4.18 11.16 -9.37
N ASP A 66 3.15 11.50 -8.62
CA ASP A 66 1.93 12.13 -9.11
C ASP A 66 1.52 13.32 -8.23
N ASP A 67 0.42 14.00 -8.60
CA ASP A 67 -0.12 15.16 -7.91
C ASP A 67 -1.46 14.87 -7.21
N LEU A 68 -1.82 13.60 -7.04
CA LEU A 68 -3.07 13.18 -6.41
C LEU A 68 -2.93 13.13 -4.89
N TRP A 69 -3.66 13.95 -4.17
CA TRP A 69 -3.52 14.18 -2.71
C TRP A 69 -3.44 12.92 -1.85
N MET A 70 -4.21 11.90 -2.19
CA MET A 70 -4.29 10.65 -1.42
C MET A 70 -3.48 9.51 -2.06
N SER A 71 -2.71 9.79 -3.12
CA SER A 71 -1.84 8.79 -3.71
C SER A 71 -0.67 8.44 -2.80
N PRO A 72 -0.31 7.16 -2.66
CA PRO A 72 0.95 6.78 -2.02
C PRO A 72 2.19 7.36 -2.71
N CYS A 73 2.05 7.76 -3.98
CA CYS A 73 3.12 8.36 -4.80
C CYS A 73 3.02 9.89 -4.90
N TYR A 74 2.15 10.54 -4.11
CA TYR A 74 2.00 12.00 -4.12
C TYR A 74 3.34 12.70 -3.90
N GLN A 75 3.79 13.50 -4.89
CA GLN A 75 5.04 14.25 -4.91
C GLN A 75 6.30 13.40 -4.62
N GLN A 76 6.23 12.06 -4.83
CA GLN A 76 7.28 11.15 -4.41
C GLN A 76 7.41 9.99 -5.40
N PRO A 77 8.45 9.97 -6.27
CA PRO A 77 8.76 8.76 -7.03
C PRO A 77 9.10 7.63 -6.06
N SER A 78 8.42 6.50 -6.21
CA SER A 78 8.43 5.43 -5.22
C SER A 78 8.87 4.09 -5.80
N VAL A 79 9.28 3.21 -4.90
CA VAL A 79 9.31 1.76 -5.10
C VAL A 79 8.19 1.16 -4.24
N ALA A 80 7.35 0.34 -4.85
CA ALA A 80 6.37 -0.48 -4.15
C ALA A 80 6.96 -1.85 -3.88
N ILE A 81 6.85 -2.31 -2.63
CA ILE A 81 7.19 -3.66 -2.19
C ILE A 81 5.88 -4.36 -1.87
N HIS A 82 5.48 -5.28 -2.73
CA HIS A 82 4.22 -6.00 -2.65
C HIS A 82 4.40 -7.41 -2.13
N PHE A 83 3.45 -7.86 -1.32
CA PHE A 83 3.38 -9.21 -0.77
C PHE A 83 1.99 -9.80 -1.03
N THR A 84 1.96 -10.97 -1.65
CA THR A 84 0.79 -11.83 -1.71
C THR A 84 1.00 -12.99 -0.73
N TRP A 85 0.14 -13.06 0.28
CA TRP A 85 0.25 -14.00 1.39
C TRP A 85 -0.66 -15.21 1.19
N LYS A 86 -0.28 -16.33 1.77
CA LYS A 86 -1.20 -17.43 2.04
C LYS A 86 -2.36 -16.93 2.92
N GLN A 87 -3.51 -17.59 2.84
CA GLN A 87 -4.70 -17.24 3.64
C GLN A 87 -4.53 -17.69 5.11
N ASP A 88 -3.58 -17.06 5.79
CA ASP A 88 -3.25 -17.30 7.22
C ASP A 88 -3.23 -15.96 7.96
N TRP A 89 -4.41 -15.40 8.16
CA TRP A 89 -4.56 -14.12 8.86
C TRP A 89 -3.92 -14.09 10.25
N PRO A 90 -4.07 -15.14 11.11
CA PRO A 90 -3.44 -15.14 12.43
C PRO A 90 -1.93 -14.93 12.40
N THR A 91 -1.23 -15.44 11.38
CA THR A 91 0.21 -15.25 11.20
C THR A 91 0.52 -13.94 10.49
N VAL A 92 -0.16 -13.65 9.39
CA VAL A 92 0.07 -12.42 8.62
C VAL A 92 -0.13 -11.17 9.47
N SER A 93 -1.19 -11.15 10.31
CA SER A 93 -1.44 -10.01 11.21
C SER A 93 -0.32 -9.71 12.20
N LYS A 94 0.52 -10.70 12.52
CA LYS A 94 1.71 -10.55 13.38
C LYS A 94 2.96 -10.15 12.57
N LEU A 95 3.02 -10.52 11.29
CA LEU A 95 4.13 -10.17 10.41
C LEU A 95 4.05 -8.71 9.94
N LEU A 96 2.85 -8.19 9.68
CA LEU A 96 2.69 -6.82 9.19
C LEU A 96 3.41 -5.79 10.08
N PRO A 97 3.20 -5.74 11.41
CA PRO A 97 3.89 -4.75 12.25
C PRO A 97 5.42 -4.95 12.28
N VAL A 98 5.93 -6.17 12.08
CA VAL A 98 7.38 -6.42 11.98
C VAL A 98 7.93 -5.82 10.70
N ILE A 99 7.27 -6.04 9.55
CA ILE A 99 7.62 -5.45 8.25
C ILE A 99 7.56 -3.93 8.32
N GLU A 100 6.48 -3.39 8.87
CA GLU A 100 6.25 -1.95 9.00
C GLU A 100 7.32 -1.28 9.88
N LYS A 101 7.76 -1.94 10.95
CA LYS A 101 8.85 -1.48 11.81
C LYS A 101 10.18 -1.42 11.06
N GLU A 102 10.51 -2.45 10.26
CA GLU A 102 11.74 -2.46 9.44
C GLU A 102 11.70 -1.41 8.33
N LEU A 103 10.53 -1.11 7.79
CA LEU A 103 10.38 -0.08 6.77
C LEU A 103 10.27 1.35 7.35
N ALA A 104 9.96 1.51 8.63
CA ALA A 104 9.73 2.83 9.25
C ALA A 104 10.83 3.88 8.99
N PRO A 105 12.15 3.54 8.99
CA PRO A 105 13.21 4.51 8.68
C PRO A 105 13.14 5.10 7.27
N PHE A 106 12.42 4.45 6.36
CA PHE A 106 12.28 4.83 4.94
C PHE A 106 10.97 5.55 4.64
N HIS A 107 10.21 5.97 5.66
CA HIS A 107 8.95 6.70 5.53
C HIS A 107 7.95 6.04 4.58
N PRO A 108 7.59 4.76 4.78
CA PRO A 108 6.69 4.05 3.90
C PRO A 108 5.27 4.60 3.96
N ARG A 109 4.57 4.53 2.82
CA ARG A 109 3.11 4.74 2.73
C ARG A 109 2.46 3.41 2.37
N PRO A 110 1.44 2.94 3.11
CA PRO A 110 0.76 1.69 2.78
C PRO A 110 -0.22 1.89 1.62
N HIS A 111 -0.53 0.80 0.93
CA HIS A 111 -1.59 0.79 -0.07
C HIS A 111 -2.96 0.81 0.61
N TRP A 112 -3.81 1.81 0.33
CA TRP A 112 -5.11 2.01 0.96
C TRP A 112 -6.09 0.84 0.88
N GLY A 113 -6.04 0.07 -0.19
CA GLY A 113 -6.93 -1.07 -0.42
C GLY A 113 -6.34 -2.43 -0.04
N LYS A 114 -5.24 -2.46 0.74
CA LYS A 114 -4.58 -3.69 1.18
C LYS A 114 -4.35 -3.67 2.69
N LEU A 115 -3.83 -4.78 3.23
CA LEU A 115 -3.61 -4.94 4.66
C LEU A 115 -2.42 -4.10 5.14
N PHE A 116 -2.60 -3.42 6.25
CA PHE A 116 -1.55 -2.73 7.01
C PHE A 116 -1.99 -2.55 8.47
N THR A 117 -1.04 -2.22 9.34
CA THR A 117 -1.27 -2.01 10.78
C THR A 117 -0.85 -0.62 11.26
N PHE A 118 -0.53 0.31 10.37
CA PHE A 118 -0.15 1.67 10.73
C PHE A 118 -1.22 2.35 11.59
N PRO A 119 -0.83 2.93 12.73
CA PRO A 119 -1.77 3.73 13.50
C PRO A 119 -2.21 4.98 12.72
N PRO A 120 -3.43 5.49 12.92
CA PRO A 120 -3.94 6.67 12.23
C PRO A 120 -3.00 7.87 12.29
N LYS A 121 -2.34 8.10 13.42
CA LYS A 121 -1.35 9.20 13.59
C LYS A 121 -0.19 9.11 12.59
N GLN A 122 0.33 7.92 12.36
CA GLN A 122 1.42 7.72 11.39
C GLN A 122 0.94 7.95 9.95
N LEU A 123 -0.26 7.48 9.62
CA LEU A 123 -0.87 7.75 8.32
C LEU A 123 -1.07 9.25 8.08
N HIS A 124 -1.64 9.96 9.04
CA HIS A 124 -1.85 11.41 8.94
C HIS A 124 -0.53 12.16 8.71
N ALA A 125 0.54 11.77 9.39
CA ALA A 125 1.86 12.36 9.20
C ALA A 125 2.46 12.08 7.81
N SER A 126 2.04 10.99 7.15
CA SER A 126 2.56 10.57 5.85
C SER A 126 1.91 11.27 4.65
N TYR A 127 0.75 11.93 4.84
CA TYR A 127 -0.03 12.57 3.78
C TYR A 127 -0.28 14.04 4.08
N SER A 128 0.53 14.92 3.50
CA SER A 128 0.49 16.38 3.75
C SER A 128 -0.86 17.02 3.43
N ASN A 129 -1.58 16.50 2.44
CA ASN A 129 -2.89 17.03 2.00
C ASN A 129 -4.10 16.29 2.63
N LEU A 130 -3.87 15.40 3.59
CA LEU A 130 -4.98 14.71 4.27
C LEU A 130 -5.94 15.69 4.96
N PRO A 131 -5.51 16.76 5.64
CA PRO A 131 -6.44 17.75 6.20
C PRO A 131 -7.34 18.40 5.15
N ALA A 132 -6.75 18.78 4.00
CA ALA A 132 -7.53 19.37 2.89
C ALA A 132 -8.50 18.36 2.28
N PHE A 133 -8.10 17.09 2.17
CA PHE A 133 -8.99 16.02 1.73
C PHE A 133 -10.15 15.80 2.70
N VAL A 134 -9.92 15.83 4.00
CA VAL A 134 -10.97 15.70 5.04
C VAL A 134 -11.97 16.88 4.93
N GLU A 135 -11.47 18.10 4.74
CA GLU A 135 -12.33 19.29 4.56
C GLU A 135 -13.17 19.16 3.29
N LEU A 136 -12.56 18.77 2.17
CA LEU A 136 -13.25 18.54 0.91
C LEU A 136 -14.35 17.47 1.06
N SER A 137 -14.03 16.38 1.73
CA SER A 137 -14.97 15.28 1.97
C SER A 137 -16.18 15.75 2.79
N ARG A 138 -15.98 16.55 3.84
CA ARG A 138 -17.07 17.10 4.65
C ARG A 138 -17.96 18.06 3.86
N LYS A 139 -17.37 18.81 2.93
CA LYS A 139 -18.11 19.72 2.06
C LYS A 139 -19.08 18.97 1.13
N TYR A 140 -18.66 17.84 0.56
CA TYR A 140 -19.48 17.08 -0.39
C TYR A 140 -20.30 15.97 0.24
N ASP A 141 -19.94 15.54 1.44
CA ASP A 141 -20.66 14.53 2.24
C ASP A 141 -20.89 15.03 3.68
N PRO A 142 -21.70 16.09 3.88
CA PRO A 142 -21.91 16.67 5.20
C PRO A 142 -22.64 15.73 6.17
N GLN A 143 -23.32 14.71 5.64
CA GLN A 143 -24.02 13.70 6.45
C GLN A 143 -23.24 12.40 6.67
N GLY A 144 -22.04 12.27 6.10
CA GLY A 144 -21.20 11.10 6.23
C GLY A 144 -21.75 9.82 5.58
N LYS A 145 -22.56 9.94 4.51
CA LYS A 145 -23.16 8.81 3.79
C LYS A 145 -22.14 7.89 3.14
N PHE A 146 -21.03 8.45 2.67
CA PHE A 146 -19.97 7.73 1.97
C PHE A 146 -18.83 7.31 2.88
N GLN A 147 -19.02 7.38 4.20
CA GLN A 147 -18.05 6.94 5.19
C GLN A 147 -18.35 5.52 5.65
N ASN A 148 -17.35 4.65 5.52
CA ASN A 148 -17.34 3.33 6.13
C ASN A 148 -16.48 3.34 7.43
N GLU A 149 -16.40 2.21 8.12
CA GLU A 149 -15.63 2.07 9.35
C GLU A 149 -14.12 2.35 9.12
N PHE A 150 -13.57 1.87 7.99
CA PHE A 150 -12.18 2.12 7.62
C PHE A 150 -11.88 3.62 7.50
N LEU A 151 -12.70 4.35 6.74
CA LEU A 151 -12.52 5.80 6.57
C LEU A 151 -12.67 6.55 7.88
N ARG A 152 -13.64 6.17 8.72
CA ARG A 152 -13.80 6.78 10.05
C ARG A 152 -12.58 6.58 10.91
N SER A 153 -12.05 5.34 10.97
CA SER A 153 -10.92 4.99 11.83
C SER A 153 -9.61 5.62 11.36
N TYR A 154 -9.34 5.66 10.05
CA TYR A 154 -8.04 6.06 9.52
C TYR A 154 -7.97 7.49 8.98
N ILE A 155 -9.11 8.07 8.55
CA ILE A 155 -9.12 9.36 7.87
C ILE A 155 -9.81 10.44 8.71
N PHE A 156 -10.99 10.13 9.29
CA PHE A 156 -11.83 11.13 9.94
C PHE A 156 -11.67 11.20 11.46
N THR A 157 -10.97 10.25 12.08
CA THR A 157 -10.65 10.31 13.52
C THR A 157 -9.64 11.42 13.79
N PRO A 158 -9.92 12.35 14.71
CA PRO A 158 -8.92 13.32 15.15
C PRO A 158 -7.69 12.59 15.74
N VAL A 159 -6.51 12.92 15.27
CA VAL A 159 -5.26 12.44 15.86
C VAL A 159 -4.72 13.54 16.79
N SER A 160 -4.81 13.29 18.07
CA SER A 160 -4.19 14.11 19.12
C SER A 160 -2.68 13.88 19.21
#